data_5acdcd8d32199236956263e2972b9cbd
#
_entry.id   5acdcd8d32199236956263e2972b9cbd
#
_cell.length_a   1.000
_cell.length_b   1.000
_cell.length_c   1.000
_cell.angle_alpha   90.00
_cell.angle_beta   90.00
_cell.angle_gamma   90.00
#
_symmetry.space_group_name_H-M   'P 1'
#
loop_
_entity.id
_entity.type
_entity.pdbx_description
1 polymer ?
#
loop_
_entity_poly.entity_id
_entity_poly.type
_entity_poly.pdbx_seq_one_letter_code
_entity_poly.pdbx_strand_id
1 'polypeptide(L)'
;MSKFFKNGTINGDELFYHENGQKAFIKHWDDGIEIGRWEYYYDNGQLRKLGSWKDGLKDGKWEHYLENGNKTDFVLFSKGRVWMILEFDRFGVVKNNEEEIKFNEMLKNKSSIEASETRKGRRKLKKQKAKEKKKIKKSKKDQSDQQSSDQK
;
A
#
# COMPACT_ATOMS: atom_id res chain seq x y z
N MET A 1 7.75 -24.42 14.12
CA MET A 1 6.75 -24.07 13.09
C MET A 1 5.46 -23.73 13.79
N SER A 2 4.87 -22.56 13.54
CA SER A 2 3.50 -22.29 14.00
C SER A 2 2.67 -21.84 12.80
N LYS A 3 1.47 -22.41 12.70
CA LYS A 3 0.45 -22.09 11.70
C LYS A 3 -0.89 -22.02 12.40
N PHE A 4 -1.72 -21.07 12.03
CA PHE A 4 -3.07 -20.96 12.52
C PHE A 4 -4.06 -21.33 11.41
N PHE A 5 -5.12 -22.06 11.79
CA PHE A 5 -6.17 -22.48 10.87
C PHE A 5 -7.52 -22.00 11.39
N LYS A 6 -8.37 -21.56 10.47
CA LYS A 6 -9.76 -21.23 10.72
C LYS A 6 -10.61 -22.00 9.71
N ASN A 7 -11.57 -22.78 10.18
CA ASN A 7 -12.43 -23.61 9.32
C ASN A 7 -11.66 -24.50 8.32
N GLY A 8 -10.48 -25.05 8.72
CA GLY A 8 -9.65 -25.91 7.88
C GLY A 8 -8.75 -25.15 6.89
N THR A 9 -8.84 -23.81 6.81
CA THR A 9 -8.02 -22.99 5.93
C THR A 9 -6.98 -22.23 6.76
N ILE A 10 -5.76 -22.06 6.23
CA ILE A 10 -4.72 -21.26 6.87
C ILE A 10 -5.19 -19.81 7.03
N ASN A 11 -5.05 -19.25 8.24
CA ASN A 11 -5.49 -17.89 8.55
C ASN A 11 -4.57 -17.31 9.62
N GLY A 12 -4.12 -16.06 9.44
CA GLY A 12 -3.18 -15.41 10.36
C GLY A 12 -1.73 -15.63 10.00
N ASP A 13 -0.85 -15.60 10.99
CA ASP A 13 0.60 -15.62 10.79
C ASP A 13 1.15 -17.04 10.71
N GLU A 14 2.02 -17.28 9.74
CA GLU A 14 2.82 -18.48 9.62
C GLU A 14 4.29 -18.15 9.91
N LEU A 15 4.83 -18.73 11.00
CA LEU A 15 6.23 -18.61 11.37
C LEU A 15 6.93 -19.95 11.21
N PHE A 16 8.10 -19.90 10.59
CA PHE A 16 8.99 -21.04 10.45
C PHE A 16 10.39 -20.67 10.92
N TYR A 17 11.10 -21.65 11.47
CA TYR A 17 12.45 -21.48 12.00
C TYR A 17 13.40 -22.44 11.32
N HIS A 18 14.64 -22.04 11.14
CA HIS A 18 15.77 -22.89 10.74
C HIS A 18 16.11 -23.88 11.86
N GLU A 19 16.89 -24.91 11.56
CA GLU A 19 17.34 -25.91 12.52
C GLU A 19 18.14 -25.28 13.68
N ASN A 20 18.82 -24.17 13.45
CA ASN A 20 19.56 -23.43 14.46
C ASN A 20 18.66 -22.53 15.36
N GLY A 21 17.34 -22.57 15.19
CA GLY A 21 16.37 -21.81 15.97
C GLY A 21 16.14 -20.37 15.51
N GLN A 22 16.86 -19.89 14.50
CA GLN A 22 16.60 -18.57 13.91
C GLN A 22 15.38 -18.58 13.00
N LYS A 23 14.71 -17.45 12.86
CA LYS A 23 13.56 -17.33 11.95
C LYS A 23 13.98 -17.63 10.52
N ALA A 24 13.19 -18.44 9.81
CA ALA A 24 13.37 -18.72 8.39
C ALA A 24 12.41 -17.91 7.53
N PHE A 25 11.15 -17.76 7.96
CA PHE A 25 10.20 -16.87 7.30
C PHE A 25 9.05 -16.46 8.22
N ILE A 26 8.43 -15.33 7.85
CA ILE A 26 7.15 -14.83 8.36
C ILE A 26 6.25 -14.59 7.17
N LYS A 27 5.04 -15.14 7.21
CA LYS A 27 4.01 -14.98 6.18
C LYS A 27 2.68 -14.67 6.83
N HIS A 28 1.82 -13.96 6.10
CA HIS A 28 0.49 -13.61 6.57
C HIS A 28 -0.57 -14.13 5.59
N TRP A 29 -1.65 -14.68 6.14
CA TRP A 29 -2.71 -15.35 5.40
C TRP A 29 -4.08 -14.85 5.86
N ASP A 30 -4.99 -14.70 4.92
CA ASP A 30 -6.41 -14.48 5.17
C ASP A 30 -7.24 -15.48 4.36
N ASP A 31 -7.89 -16.43 5.07
CA ASP A 31 -8.67 -17.53 4.51
C ASP A 31 -7.98 -18.25 3.33
N GLY A 32 -6.67 -18.57 3.48
CA GLY A 32 -5.85 -19.26 2.47
C GLY A 32 -5.26 -18.36 1.39
N ILE A 33 -5.51 -17.06 1.45
CA ILE A 33 -5.01 -16.08 0.49
C ILE A 33 -3.78 -15.39 1.09
N GLU A 34 -2.74 -15.23 0.30
CA GLU A 34 -1.54 -14.51 0.69
C GLU A 34 -1.85 -13.01 0.83
N ILE A 35 -1.52 -12.46 2.00
CA ILE A 35 -1.70 -11.04 2.29
C ILE A 35 -0.49 -10.46 3.01
N GLY A 36 -0.42 -9.13 3.05
CA GLY A 36 0.51 -8.40 3.90
C GLY A 36 1.98 -8.61 3.54
N ARG A 37 2.83 -8.30 4.50
CA ARG A 37 4.28 -8.34 4.34
C ARG A 37 4.81 -9.74 4.62
N TRP A 38 5.61 -10.28 3.69
CA TRP A 38 6.29 -11.56 3.83
C TRP A 38 7.80 -11.34 3.94
N GLU A 39 8.42 -12.00 4.90
CA GLU A 39 9.83 -11.91 5.22
C GLU A 39 10.48 -13.29 5.18
N TYR A 40 11.65 -13.37 4.58
CA TYR A 40 12.46 -14.58 4.52
C TYR A 40 13.86 -14.26 5.01
N TYR A 41 14.43 -15.15 5.77
CA TYR A 41 15.73 -14.97 6.40
C TYR A 41 16.68 -16.10 6.03
N TYR A 42 17.95 -15.79 6.03
CA TYR A 42 19.02 -16.76 6.02
C TYR A 42 19.15 -17.43 7.39
N ASP A 43 19.91 -18.54 7.47
CA ASP A 43 20.19 -19.25 8.73
C ASP A 43 21.09 -18.45 9.68
N ASN A 44 21.85 -17.45 9.17
CA ASN A 44 22.58 -16.48 9.96
C ASN A 44 21.71 -15.34 10.54
N GLY A 45 20.38 -15.38 10.29
CA GLY A 45 19.40 -14.39 10.75
C GLY A 45 19.29 -13.13 9.89
N GLN A 46 20.13 -12.97 8.86
CA GLN A 46 20.04 -11.85 7.93
C GLN A 46 18.82 -11.99 7.03
N LEU A 47 18.21 -10.84 6.70
CA LEU A 47 17.09 -10.80 5.78
C LEU A 47 17.55 -11.25 4.38
N ARG A 48 16.86 -12.23 3.80
CA ARG A 48 17.12 -12.76 2.46
C ARG A 48 16.19 -12.14 1.43
N LYS A 49 14.93 -11.99 1.78
CA LYS A 49 13.89 -11.51 0.86
C LYS A 49 12.77 -10.86 1.64
N LEU A 50 12.23 -9.80 1.09
CA LEU A 50 11.13 -9.03 1.66
C LEU A 50 10.18 -8.59 0.57
N GLY A 51 8.88 -8.70 0.78
CA GLY A 51 7.89 -8.20 -0.16
C GLY A 51 6.48 -8.20 0.42
N SER A 52 5.53 -7.79 -0.38
CA SER A 52 4.13 -7.72 0.04
C SER A 52 3.22 -8.46 -0.94
N TRP A 53 2.17 -9.02 -0.38
CA TRP A 53 1.08 -9.68 -1.10
C TRP A 53 -0.22 -8.91 -0.88
N LYS A 54 -1.02 -8.85 -1.91
CA LYS A 54 -2.36 -8.29 -1.88
C LYS A 54 -3.29 -9.16 -2.71
N ASP A 55 -4.34 -9.67 -2.08
CA ASP A 55 -5.34 -10.53 -2.72
C ASP A 55 -4.71 -11.73 -3.46
N GLY A 56 -3.73 -12.42 -2.86
CA GLY A 56 -3.01 -13.57 -3.43
C GLY A 56 -2.03 -13.22 -4.55
N LEU A 57 -1.76 -11.93 -4.78
CA LEU A 57 -0.84 -11.48 -5.83
C LEU A 57 0.30 -10.66 -5.23
N LYS A 58 1.50 -10.81 -5.78
CA LYS A 58 2.62 -9.95 -5.41
C LYS A 58 2.29 -8.49 -5.75
N ASP A 59 2.49 -7.60 -4.78
CA ASP A 59 2.23 -6.16 -4.95
C ASP A 59 3.30 -5.32 -4.28
N GLY A 60 3.62 -4.16 -4.88
CA GLY A 60 4.65 -3.28 -4.37
C GLY A 60 6.08 -3.79 -4.58
N LYS A 61 6.96 -3.39 -3.70
CA LYS A 61 8.40 -3.63 -3.79
C LYS A 61 8.78 -4.96 -3.16
N TRP A 62 9.49 -5.80 -3.92
CA TRP A 62 10.14 -7.02 -3.46
C TRP A 62 11.64 -6.84 -3.50
N GLU A 63 12.30 -7.00 -2.37
CA GLU A 63 13.72 -6.76 -2.17
C GLU A 63 14.44 -8.09 -1.91
N HIS A 64 15.63 -8.24 -2.48
CA HIS A 64 16.50 -9.39 -2.26
C HIS A 64 17.85 -8.94 -1.70
N TYR A 65 18.42 -9.79 -0.86
CA TYR A 65 19.66 -9.51 -0.14
C TYR A 65 20.57 -10.74 -0.15
N LEU A 66 21.87 -10.51 -0.07
CA LEU A 66 22.89 -11.53 0.20
C LEU A 66 22.97 -11.82 1.70
N GLU A 67 23.63 -12.91 2.06
CA GLU A 67 23.87 -13.31 3.45
C GLU A 67 24.68 -12.31 4.25
N ASN A 68 25.46 -11.44 3.59
CA ASN A 68 26.18 -10.34 4.21
C ASN A 68 25.32 -9.06 4.42
N GLY A 69 24.02 -9.12 4.09
CA GLY A 69 23.08 -8.02 4.22
C GLY A 69 23.06 -7.03 3.04
N ASN A 70 23.94 -7.18 2.06
CA ASN A 70 23.94 -6.31 0.89
C ASN A 70 22.73 -6.60 0.00
N LYS A 71 22.05 -5.55 -0.45
CA LYS A 71 20.94 -5.67 -1.39
C LYS A 71 21.45 -6.04 -2.78
N THR A 72 20.82 -7.04 -3.41
CA THR A 72 21.15 -7.47 -4.80
C THR A 72 20.28 -6.81 -5.83
N ASP A 73 19.00 -6.75 -5.54
CA ASP A 73 18.01 -6.20 -6.44
C ASP A 73 16.71 -5.86 -5.70
N PHE A 74 15.86 -5.13 -6.35
CA PHE A 74 14.44 -5.15 -6.06
C PHE A 74 13.60 -5.27 -7.33
N VAL A 75 12.43 -5.88 -7.18
CA VAL A 75 11.44 -6.01 -8.23
C VAL A 75 10.17 -5.30 -7.80
N LEU A 76 9.64 -4.45 -8.66
CA LEU A 76 8.33 -3.83 -8.45
C LEU A 76 7.25 -4.68 -9.11
N PHE A 77 6.24 -5.02 -8.32
CA PHE A 77 5.06 -5.72 -8.77
C PHE A 77 3.83 -4.81 -8.68
N SER A 78 2.91 -4.99 -9.62
CA SER A 78 1.56 -4.47 -9.53
C SER A 78 0.59 -5.56 -9.98
N LYS A 79 -0.29 -6.00 -9.08
CA LYS A 79 -1.25 -7.09 -9.34
C LYS A 79 -0.59 -8.34 -9.92
N GLY A 80 0.52 -8.78 -9.33
CA GLY A 80 1.28 -9.96 -9.73
C GLY A 80 2.18 -9.80 -10.95
N ARG A 81 2.13 -8.67 -11.65
CA ARG A 81 2.97 -8.42 -12.83
C ARG A 81 4.21 -7.63 -12.47
N VAL A 82 5.35 -8.01 -13.06
CA VAL A 82 6.60 -7.26 -12.91
C VAL A 82 6.49 -5.93 -13.66
N TRP A 83 6.82 -4.86 -12.95
CA TRP A 83 6.81 -3.50 -13.48
C TRP A 83 8.22 -2.99 -13.75
N MET A 84 9.15 -3.34 -12.88
CA MET A 84 10.54 -2.89 -12.92
C MET A 84 11.41 -3.86 -12.13
N ILE A 85 12.64 -4.00 -12.58
CA ILE A 85 13.71 -4.69 -11.86
C ILE A 85 14.88 -3.71 -11.75
N LEU A 86 15.38 -3.49 -10.53
CA LEU A 86 16.56 -2.69 -10.28
C LEU A 86 17.61 -3.56 -9.60
N GLU A 87 18.76 -3.72 -10.24
CA GLU A 87 19.88 -4.51 -9.72
C GLU A 87 20.95 -3.59 -9.12
N PHE A 88 21.61 -4.08 -8.08
CA PHE A 88 22.74 -3.40 -7.44
C PHE A 88 24.03 -4.18 -7.66
N ASP A 89 25.13 -3.48 -7.71
CA ASP A 89 26.45 -4.10 -7.66
C ASP A 89 26.81 -4.48 -6.21
N ARG A 90 27.99 -5.10 -6.04
CA ARG A 90 28.49 -5.50 -4.72
C ARG A 90 28.71 -4.35 -3.73
N PHE A 91 28.73 -3.11 -4.22
CA PHE A 91 28.88 -1.88 -3.41
C PHE A 91 27.54 -1.20 -3.15
N GLY A 92 26.41 -1.77 -3.62
CA GLY A 92 25.09 -1.20 -3.46
C GLY A 92 24.77 -0.06 -4.43
N VAL A 93 25.57 0.08 -5.50
CA VAL A 93 25.33 1.06 -6.56
C VAL A 93 24.42 0.45 -7.62
N VAL A 94 23.46 1.22 -8.09
CA VAL A 94 22.53 0.76 -9.14
C VAL A 94 23.29 0.52 -10.44
N LYS A 95 23.14 -0.68 -11.00
CA LYS A 95 23.78 -1.08 -12.25
C LYS A 95 23.22 -0.36 -13.46
N ASN A 96 21.96 0.10 -13.38
CA ASN A 96 21.27 0.77 -14.48
C ASN A 96 20.63 2.08 -14.01
N ASN A 97 21.40 3.18 -14.07
CA ASN A 97 20.93 4.51 -13.63
C ASN A 97 19.74 5.07 -14.41
N GLU A 98 19.54 4.64 -15.67
CA GLU A 98 18.40 5.12 -16.47
C GLU A 98 17.06 4.61 -15.93
N GLU A 99 17.01 3.38 -15.43
CA GLU A 99 15.80 2.81 -14.84
C GLU A 99 15.47 3.47 -13.50
N GLU A 100 16.48 3.81 -12.69
CA GLU A 100 16.30 4.54 -11.43
C GLU A 100 15.73 5.94 -11.69
N ILE A 101 16.24 6.65 -12.68
CA ILE A 101 15.76 7.98 -13.08
C ILE A 101 14.29 7.89 -13.49
N LYS A 102 13.95 6.97 -14.38
CA LYS A 102 12.57 6.74 -14.83
C LYS A 102 11.63 6.39 -13.68
N PHE A 103 12.10 5.56 -12.74
CA PHE A 103 11.33 5.20 -11.56
C PHE A 103 11.05 6.40 -10.65
N ASN A 104 12.06 7.18 -10.34
CA ASN A 104 11.93 8.38 -9.52
C ASN A 104 11.02 9.43 -10.17
N GLU A 105 11.07 9.58 -11.49
CA GLU A 105 10.14 10.44 -12.24
C GLU A 105 8.70 9.92 -12.18
N MET A 106 8.52 8.61 -12.32
CA MET A 106 7.20 7.99 -12.21
C MET A 106 6.58 8.16 -10.82
N LEU A 107 7.37 7.99 -9.74
CA LEU A 107 6.92 8.24 -8.37
C LEU A 107 6.50 9.69 -8.16
N LYS A 108 7.28 10.66 -8.66
CA LYS A 108 6.95 12.09 -8.60
C LYS A 108 5.65 12.39 -9.35
N ASN A 109 5.47 11.81 -10.53
CA ASN A 109 4.26 11.98 -11.32
C ASN A 109 3.03 11.38 -10.63
N LYS A 110 3.14 10.16 -10.06
CA LYS A 110 2.06 9.51 -9.32
C LYS A 110 1.63 10.34 -8.11
N SER A 111 2.57 10.81 -7.29
CA SER A 111 2.28 11.64 -6.13
C SER A 111 1.65 12.98 -6.52
N SER A 112 2.05 13.57 -7.64
CA SER A 112 1.49 14.81 -8.18
C SER A 112 0.05 14.63 -8.67
N ILE A 113 -0.26 13.49 -9.31
CA ILE A 113 -1.61 13.14 -9.77
C ILE A 113 -2.54 12.93 -8.55
N GLU A 114 -2.14 12.12 -7.57
CA GLU A 114 -2.90 11.88 -6.35
C GLU A 114 -3.17 13.17 -5.57
N ALA A 115 -2.17 14.05 -5.44
CA ALA A 115 -2.33 15.35 -4.81
C ALA A 115 -3.32 16.24 -5.57
N SER A 116 -3.31 16.22 -6.91
CA SER A 116 -4.22 16.99 -7.75
C SER A 116 -5.67 16.50 -7.65
N GLU A 117 -5.87 15.18 -7.64
CA GLU A 117 -7.19 14.55 -7.49
C GLU A 117 -7.79 14.83 -6.11
N THR A 118 -7.01 14.71 -5.04
CA THR A 118 -7.43 15.05 -3.68
C THR A 118 -7.83 16.53 -3.57
N ARG A 119 -7.10 17.43 -4.23
CA ARG A 119 -7.39 18.87 -4.25
C ARG A 119 -8.67 19.18 -5.02
N LYS A 120 -8.92 18.50 -6.16
CA LYS A 120 -10.18 18.60 -6.92
C LYS A 120 -11.37 18.08 -6.11
N GLY A 121 -11.23 16.94 -5.45
CA GLY A 121 -12.25 16.36 -4.57
C GLY A 121 -12.62 17.30 -3.41
N ARG A 122 -11.63 17.87 -2.73
CA ARG A 122 -11.86 18.87 -1.66
C ARG A 122 -12.59 20.14 -2.17
N ARG A 123 -12.25 20.60 -3.37
CA ARG A 123 -12.94 21.75 -4.00
C ARG A 123 -14.40 21.43 -4.35
N LYS A 124 -14.67 20.23 -4.87
CA LYS A 124 -16.01 19.76 -5.20
C LYS A 124 -16.89 19.66 -3.95
N LEU A 125 -16.36 19.10 -2.87
CA LEU A 125 -17.06 18.97 -1.59
C LEU A 125 -17.35 20.34 -0.95
N LYS A 126 -16.42 21.32 -1.00
CA LYS A 126 -16.66 22.68 -0.53
C LYS A 126 -17.78 23.37 -1.30
N LYS A 127 -17.84 23.21 -2.64
CA LYS A 127 -18.91 23.77 -3.47
C LYS A 127 -20.27 23.13 -3.16
N GLN A 128 -20.32 21.83 -2.92
CA GLN A 128 -21.56 21.13 -2.51
C GLN A 128 -22.08 21.65 -1.17
N LYS A 129 -21.24 21.68 -0.13
CA LYS A 129 -21.61 22.21 1.20
C LYS A 129 -22.06 23.68 1.15
N ALA A 130 -21.47 24.50 0.29
CA ALA A 130 -21.90 25.89 0.10
C ALA A 130 -23.28 26.01 -0.55
N LYS A 131 -23.60 25.15 -1.55
CA LYS A 131 -24.92 25.09 -2.17
C LYS A 131 -26.00 24.63 -1.19
N GLU A 132 -25.69 23.64 -0.37
CA GLU A 132 -26.60 23.10 0.65
C GLU A 132 -26.92 24.12 1.74
N LYS A 133 -25.90 24.84 2.23
CA LYS A 133 -26.10 25.97 3.17
C LYS A 133 -26.98 27.10 2.59
N LYS A 134 -26.87 27.40 1.29
CA LYS A 134 -27.74 28.37 0.62
C LYS A 134 -29.17 27.89 0.52
N LYS A 135 -29.41 26.59 0.24
CA LYS A 135 -30.76 26.02 0.20
C LYS A 135 -31.43 26.08 1.58
N ILE A 136 -30.70 25.69 2.65
CA ILE A 136 -31.21 25.72 4.03
C ILE A 136 -31.54 27.17 4.47
N LYS A 137 -30.71 28.18 4.10
CA LYS A 137 -31.00 29.58 4.40
C LYS A 137 -32.25 30.06 3.67
N LYS A 138 -32.45 29.66 2.42
CA LYS A 138 -33.64 30.02 1.63
C LYS A 138 -34.92 29.42 2.22
N SER A 139 -34.91 28.13 2.55
CA SER A 139 -36.07 27.46 3.14
C SER A 139 -36.47 28.06 4.51
N LYS A 140 -35.48 28.44 5.34
CA LYS A 140 -35.78 29.14 6.62
C LYS A 140 -36.36 30.51 6.44
N LYS A 141 -35.94 31.26 5.40
CA LYS A 141 -36.52 32.55 5.09
C LYS A 141 -37.95 32.43 4.59
N ASP A 142 -38.21 31.50 3.68
CA ASP A 142 -39.55 31.25 3.14
C ASP A 142 -40.56 30.81 4.24
N GLN A 143 -40.09 30.08 5.29
CA GLN A 143 -40.92 29.75 6.45
C GLN A 143 -41.18 30.91 7.40
N SER A 144 -40.22 31.83 7.58
CA SER A 144 -40.43 33.04 8.40
C SER A 144 -41.37 34.07 7.77
N ASP A 145 -41.34 34.15 6.43
CA ASP A 145 -42.23 35.06 5.69
C ASP A 145 -43.67 34.55 5.62
N GLN A 146 -43.91 33.24 5.69
CA GLN A 146 -45.26 32.63 5.80
C GLN A 146 -45.86 32.83 7.19
N GLN A 147 -45.09 32.71 8.28
CA GLN A 147 -45.60 32.94 9.64
C GLN A 147 -45.99 34.37 9.94
N SER A 148 -45.43 35.36 9.23
CA SER A 148 -45.77 36.74 9.39
C SER A 148 -47.00 37.20 8.57
N SER A 149 -47.46 36.39 7.62
CA SER A 149 -48.67 36.65 6.83
C SER A 149 -49.97 36.07 7.45
N ASP A 150 -49.85 35.08 8.32
CA ASP A 150 -50.98 34.41 9.00
C ASP A 150 -51.40 35.07 10.32
N GLN A 151 -50.73 36.17 10.71
CA GLN A 151 -51.04 36.95 11.92
C GLN A 151 -51.65 38.36 11.61
N LYS A 152 -52.13 38.59 10.43
CA LYS A 152 -52.94 39.76 10.05
C LYS A 152 -54.35 39.32 9.65
#